data_97aa35ae6dcd55a9f4e4c8926cada9b3
#
_entry.id   97aa35ae6dcd55a9f4e4c8926cada9b3
#
_cell.length_a   1.000
_cell.length_b   1.000
_cell.length_c   1.000
_cell.angle_alpha   90.00
_cell.angle_beta   90.00
_cell.angle_gamma   90.00
#
_symmetry.space_group_name_H-M   'P 1'
#
loop_
_entity.id
_entity.type
_entity.pdbx_description
1 polymer ?
#
loop_
_entity_poly.entity_id
_entity_poly.type
_entity_poly.pdbx_seq_one_letter_code
_entity_poly.pdbx_strand_id
1 'polypeptide(L)'
;MADVAVVGLGEVGRPLLEVVERAGHDVVGIDVAPTELPERGSLDVLHICFPFEIDDFVGESQRYIQLLEPRLTVINSTVSVGTTRSIHERTKSPLVHSPVRGKHVRMTDELLRYTKFIGPIDAAAGSAAAEHFGSLGMSTKILASPEATELAKLSETTYFAVMIAWAQEVERLCDRIGVDYDEVVSIYEEIDFFPSVKYFPGVIGGHCVLPNIEILEHVDDSPILKAIRWSNAAKIEREAADS
;
A
#
# COMPACT_ATOMS: atom_id res chain seq x y z
N MET A 1 4.40 22.93 -14.73
CA MET A 1 5.40 21.88 -14.96
C MET A 1 6.19 21.81 -13.68
N ALA A 2 6.39 20.64 -13.10
CA ALA A 2 7.12 20.44 -11.86
C ALA A 2 8.28 19.48 -12.12
N ASP A 3 9.36 19.63 -11.34
CA ASP A 3 10.51 18.74 -11.35
C ASP A 3 10.28 17.63 -10.30
N VAL A 4 10.19 16.39 -10.75
CA VAL A 4 9.79 15.23 -9.93
C VAL A 4 10.85 14.15 -9.95
N ALA A 5 11.11 13.52 -8.80
CA ALA A 5 11.89 12.29 -8.74
C ALA A 5 11.05 11.14 -8.19
N VAL A 6 11.23 9.94 -8.74
CA VAL A 6 10.64 8.70 -8.25
C VAL A 6 11.75 7.72 -7.87
N VAL A 7 11.86 7.39 -6.59
CA VAL A 7 12.87 6.47 -6.04
C VAL A 7 12.25 5.10 -5.78
N GLY A 8 12.84 4.06 -6.37
CA GLY A 8 12.33 2.69 -6.39
C GLY A 8 11.40 2.46 -7.58
N LEU A 9 11.94 1.90 -8.68
CA LEU A 9 11.24 1.69 -9.94
C LEU A 9 10.66 0.27 -10.07
N GLY A 10 10.11 -0.23 -8.98
CA GLY A 10 9.37 -1.49 -8.94
C GLY A 10 7.93 -1.35 -9.45
N GLU A 11 7.05 -2.22 -8.93
CA GLU A 11 5.63 -2.36 -9.31
C GLU A 11 4.78 -1.09 -9.10
N VAL A 12 5.22 -0.19 -8.22
CA VAL A 12 4.55 1.08 -7.93
C VAL A 12 5.26 2.25 -8.61
N GLY A 13 6.58 2.34 -8.47
CA GLY A 13 7.32 3.52 -8.91
C GLY A 13 7.39 3.67 -10.42
N ARG A 14 7.56 2.60 -11.18
CA ARG A 14 7.57 2.66 -12.64
C ARG A 14 6.23 3.12 -13.24
N PRO A 15 5.06 2.58 -12.85
CA PRO A 15 3.77 3.12 -13.28
C PRO A 15 3.53 4.57 -12.84
N LEU A 16 3.99 4.96 -11.64
CA LEU A 16 3.86 6.34 -11.19
C LEU A 16 4.71 7.29 -12.04
N LEU A 17 5.94 6.92 -12.36
CA LEU A 17 6.81 7.67 -13.27
C LEU A 17 6.14 7.90 -14.61
N GLU A 18 5.54 6.86 -15.23
CA GLU A 18 4.79 6.98 -16.48
C GLU A 18 3.60 7.95 -16.37
N VAL A 19 2.88 7.96 -15.24
CA VAL A 19 1.76 8.90 -15.02
C VAL A 19 2.26 10.34 -14.94
N VAL A 20 3.39 10.56 -14.25
CA VAL A 20 4.02 11.89 -14.12
C VAL A 20 4.48 12.41 -15.49
N GLU A 21 5.14 11.56 -16.30
CA GLU A 21 5.56 11.90 -17.67
C GLU A 21 4.36 12.25 -18.56
N ARG A 22 3.29 11.44 -18.54
CA ARG A 22 2.07 11.68 -19.34
C ARG A 22 1.37 12.96 -18.95
N ALA A 23 1.49 13.41 -17.71
CA ALA A 23 0.95 14.69 -17.25
C ALA A 23 1.79 15.90 -17.68
N GLY A 24 2.94 15.69 -18.34
CA GLY A 24 3.82 16.74 -18.86
C GLY A 24 4.74 17.37 -17.82
N HIS A 25 5.08 16.65 -16.76
CA HIS A 25 6.08 17.04 -15.77
C HIS A 25 7.46 16.49 -16.16
N ASP A 26 8.52 17.17 -15.73
CA ASP A 26 9.87 16.65 -15.84
C ASP A 26 10.10 15.63 -14.71
N VAL A 27 10.44 14.39 -15.06
CA VAL A 27 10.60 13.33 -14.05
C VAL A 27 11.86 12.50 -14.25
N VAL A 28 12.55 12.21 -13.16
CA VAL A 28 13.69 11.29 -13.13
C VAL A 28 13.36 10.07 -12.26
N GLY A 29 13.62 8.88 -12.81
CA GLY A 29 13.53 7.63 -12.08
C GLY A 29 14.87 7.25 -11.46
N ILE A 30 14.89 6.93 -10.16
CA ILE A 30 16.07 6.54 -9.40
C ILE A 30 15.86 5.13 -8.85
N ASP A 31 16.81 4.23 -9.12
CA ASP A 31 16.80 2.85 -8.61
C ASP A 31 18.20 2.44 -8.14
N VAL A 32 18.38 1.17 -7.78
CA VAL A 32 19.66 0.61 -7.33
C VAL A 32 20.79 0.72 -8.36
N ALA A 33 20.46 0.78 -9.65
CA ALA A 33 21.45 1.04 -10.68
C ALA A 33 21.93 2.52 -10.65
N PRO A 34 23.20 2.80 -10.98
CA PRO A 34 23.69 4.17 -11.03
C PRO A 34 22.83 5.03 -11.95
N THR A 35 22.27 6.10 -11.41
CA THR A 35 21.45 7.08 -12.12
C THR A 35 22.03 8.47 -11.86
N GLU A 36 22.04 9.34 -12.87
CA GLU A 36 22.39 10.74 -12.68
C GLU A 36 21.31 11.40 -11.81
N LEU A 37 21.74 11.99 -10.70
CA LEU A 37 20.82 12.57 -9.72
C LEU A 37 20.50 14.03 -10.07
N PRO A 38 19.27 14.50 -9.81
CA PRO A 38 18.91 15.90 -9.93
C PRO A 38 19.77 16.80 -9.04
N GLU A 39 19.88 18.07 -9.41
CA GLU A 39 20.55 19.05 -8.56
C GLU A 39 19.83 19.20 -7.22
N ARG A 40 20.61 19.36 -6.16
CA ARG A 40 20.10 19.56 -4.81
C ARG A 40 19.20 20.80 -4.74
N GLY A 41 17.99 20.63 -4.21
CA GLY A 41 17.01 21.72 -4.06
C GLY A 41 16.28 22.10 -5.36
N SER A 42 16.52 21.41 -6.47
CA SER A 42 15.77 21.64 -7.73
C SER A 42 14.40 20.98 -7.75
N LEU A 43 14.19 19.91 -6.98
CA LEU A 43 12.97 19.11 -7.02
C LEU A 43 11.78 19.77 -6.31
N ASP A 44 10.65 19.80 -7.01
CA ASP A 44 9.36 20.13 -6.40
C ASP A 44 8.82 18.95 -5.58
N VAL A 45 8.89 17.72 -6.14
CA VAL A 45 8.35 16.52 -5.47
C VAL A 45 9.30 15.34 -5.57
N LEU A 46 9.49 14.67 -4.44
CA LEU A 46 10.17 13.38 -4.33
C LEU A 46 9.16 12.30 -3.95
N HIS A 47 8.98 11.29 -4.80
CA HIS A 47 8.21 10.09 -4.50
C HIS A 47 9.11 8.97 -4.01
N ILE A 48 8.81 8.39 -2.85
CA ILE A 48 9.46 7.20 -2.30
C ILE A 48 8.56 6.00 -2.53
N CYS A 49 9.06 5.01 -3.31
CA CYS A 49 8.32 3.83 -3.76
C CYS A 49 9.08 2.52 -3.52
N PHE A 50 10.25 2.53 -2.88
CA PHE A 50 10.96 1.30 -2.55
C PHE A 50 10.25 0.53 -1.42
N PRO A 51 10.43 -0.79 -1.31
CA PRO A 51 9.72 -1.63 -0.34
C PRO A 51 10.12 -1.29 1.10
N PHE A 52 9.16 -1.45 2.04
CA PHE A 52 9.37 -1.19 3.47
C PHE A 52 10.32 -2.20 4.12
N GLU A 53 10.41 -3.39 3.55
CA GLU A 53 11.20 -4.52 4.03
C GLU A 53 12.72 -4.37 3.88
N ILE A 54 13.22 -3.25 3.34
CA ILE A 54 14.66 -2.97 3.35
C ILE A 54 15.16 -2.75 4.79
N ASP A 55 16.46 -2.98 5.04
CA ASP A 55 17.05 -2.98 6.40
C ASP A 55 16.79 -1.69 7.19
N ASP A 56 16.82 -0.52 6.54
CA ASP A 56 16.58 0.79 7.17
C ASP A 56 15.80 1.72 6.25
N PHE A 57 14.48 1.51 6.16
CA PHE A 57 13.58 2.35 5.35
C PHE A 57 13.62 3.83 5.75
N VAL A 58 13.66 4.11 7.07
CA VAL A 58 13.66 5.48 7.59
C VAL A 58 14.98 6.18 7.26
N GLY A 59 16.11 5.50 7.47
CA GLY A 59 17.44 6.05 7.16
C GLY A 59 17.64 6.26 5.65
N GLU A 60 17.18 5.33 4.81
CA GLU A 60 17.28 5.46 3.36
C GLU A 60 16.37 6.60 2.83
N SER A 61 15.17 6.72 3.36
CA SER A 61 14.29 7.87 3.06
C SER A 61 14.93 9.19 3.47
N GLN A 62 15.50 9.26 4.69
CA GLN A 62 16.25 10.42 5.17
C GLN A 62 17.41 10.77 4.25
N ARG A 63 18.17 9.78 3.79
CA ARG A 63 19.31 9.95 2.87
C ARG A 63 18.90 10.65 1.57
N TYR A 64 17.82 10.17 0.91
CA TYR A 64 17.32 10.80 -0.32
C TYR A 64 16.80 12.22 -0.08
N ILE A 65 16.05 12.44 1.00
CA ILE A 65 15.54 13.77 1.35
C ILE A 65 16.69 14.77 1.57
N GLN A 66 17.73 14.37 2.30
CA GLN A 66 18.90 15.23 2.56
C GLN A 66 19.77 15.46 1.33
N LEU A 67 19.85 14.47 0.44
CA LEU A 67 20.63 14.56 -0.80
C LEU A 67 19.97 15.48 -1.82
N LEU A 68 18.65 15.39 -1.96
CA LEU A 68 17.90 16.06 -3.04
C LEU A 68 17.20 17.35 -2.57
N GLU A 69 16.94 17.51 -1.28
CA GLU A 69 16.23 18.66 -0.66
C GLU A 69 14.92 19.04 -1.42
N PRO A 70 13.98 18.09 -1.59
CA PRO A 70 12.73 18.36 -2.31
C PRO A 70 11.84 19.31 -1.50
N ARG A 71 10.96 20.07 -2.19
CA ARG A 71 9.94 20.91 -1.55
C ARG A 71 8.86 20.09 -0.88
N LEU A 72 8.56 18.89 -1.41
CA LEU A 72 7.61 17.94 -0.86
C LEU A 72 8.13 16.51 -1.04
N THR A 73 8.02 15.68 0.00
CA THR A 73 8.24 14.23 -0.13
C THR A 73 6.93 13.48 0.07
N VAL A 74 6.67 12.51 -0.83
CA VAL A 74 5.52 11.62 -0.79
C VAL A 74 5.98 10.19 -0.55
N ILE A 75 5.60 9.60 0.57
CA ILE A 75 5.81 8.17 0.84
C ILE A 75 4.65 7.39 0.21
N ASN A 76 4.93 6.65 -0.87
CA ASN A 76 3.92 5.82 -1.56
C ASN A 76 3.94 4.36 -1.08
N SER A 77 5.01 3.94 -0.44
CA SER A 77 5.20 2.59 0.09
C SER A 77 4.20 2.30 1.21
N THR A 78 3.78 1.05 1.32
CA THR A 78 3.08 0.57 2.52
C THR A 78 4.09 0.46 3.66
N VAL A 79 3.84 1.16 4.76
CA VAL A 79 4.78 1.28 5.88
C VAL A 79 4.08 1.03 7.21
N SER A 80 4.85 0.80 8.27
CA SER A 80 4.34 0.72 9.64
C SER A 80 3.80 2.06 10.11
N VAL A 81 2.81 2.03 11.01
CA VAL A 81 2.21 3.24 11.59
C VAL A 81 3.25 4.05 12.35
N GLY A 82 3.36 5.34 12.02
CA GLY A 82 4.34 6.27 12.60
C GLY A 82 5.63 6.44 11.79
N THR A 83 5.82 5.67 10.71
CA THR A 83 7.03 5.73 9.87
C THR A 83 7.22 7.12 9.25
N THR A 84 6.20 7.70 8.64
CA THR A 84 6.27 9.04 8.02
C THR A 84 6.63 10.12 9.05
N ARG A 85 6.05 10.03 10.24
CA ARG A 85 6.38 10.95 11.34
C ARG A 85 7.83 10.81 11.78
N SER A 86 8.32 9.59 11.91
CA SER A 86 9.72 9.29 12.25
C SER A 86 10.71 9.90 11.24
N ILE A 87 10.39 9.82 9.94
CA ILE A 87 11.18 10.46 8.89
C ILE A 87 11.15 11.99 9.04
N HIS A 88 9.95 12.57 9.27
CA HIS A 88 9.81 14.01 9.48
C HIS A 88 10.60 14.51 10.68
N GLU A 89 10.59 13.80 11.79
CA GLU A 89 11.35 14.18 13.00
C GLU A 89 12.84 14.27 12.74
N ARG A 90 13.38 13.43 11.85
CA ARG A 90 14.79 13.43 11.48
C ARG A 90 15.16 14.47 10.41
N THR A 91 14.24 14.78 9.50
CA THR A 91 14.52 15.62 8.32
C THR A 91 13.98 17.03 8.43
N LYS A 92 12.90 17.23 9.18
CA LYS A 92 12.10 18.46 9.27
C LYS A 92 11.50 18.90 7.90
N SER A 93 11.54 18.02 6.91
CA SER A 93 11.03 18.30 5.57
C SER A 93 9.50 18.15 5.50
N PRO A 94 8.81 18.84 4.58
CA PRO A 94 7.39 18.61 4.30
C PRO A 94 7.17 17.19 3.77
N LEU A 95 6.33 16.40 4.47
CA LEU A 95 6.05 15.00 4.13
C LEU A 95 4.56 14.70 4.13
N VAL A 96 4.19 13.78 3.27
CA VAL A 96 2.89 13.11 3.29
C VAL A 96 3.07 11.60 3.09
N HIS A 97 2.19 10.80 3.69
CA HIS A 97 1.99 9.42 3.29
C HIS A 97 0.80 9.33 2.35
N SER A 98 0.99 8.70 1.20
CA SER A 98 -0.07 8.53 0.21
C SER A 98 0.05 7.17 -0.46
N PRO A 99 -0.45 6.09 0.19
CA PRO A 99 -0.27 4.73 -0.28
C PRO A 99 -0.99 4.48 -1.60
N VAL A 100 -0.50 3.50 -2.33
CA VAL A 100 -1.09 3.09 -3.60
C VAL A 100 -2.16 2.04 -3.37
N ARG A 101 -3.23 2.08 -4.18
CA ARG A 101 -4.27 1.05 -4.28
C ARG A 101 -4.40 0.58 -5.72
N GLY A 102 -4.72 -0.70 -5.88
CA GLY A 102 -4.92 -1.29 -7.20
C GLY A 102 -4.14 -2.59 -7.40
N LYS A 103 -4.39 -3.23 -8.53
CA LYS A 103 -3.69 -4.46 -8.94
C LYS A 103 -2.44 -4.11 -9.74
N HIS A 104 -1.30 -4.67 -9.37
CA HIS A 104 0.01 -4.40 -9.98
C HIS A 104 0.02 -4.47 -11.52
N VAL A 105 -0.66 -5.47 -12.10
CA VAL A 105 -0.73 -5.68 -13.56
C VAL A 105 -1.32 -4.50 -14.35
N ARG A 106 -2.10 -3.60 -13.68
CA ARG A 106 -2.75 -2.44 -14.29
C ARG A 106 -2.52 -1.17 -13.47
N MET A 107 -1.37 -1.08 -12.80
CA MET A 107 -1.11 -0.03 -11.81
C MET A 107 -1.23 1.38 -12.39
N THR A 108 -0.79 1.63 -13.61
CA THR A 108 -0.91 2.95 -14.27
C THR A 108 -2.36 3.43 -14.35
N ASP A 109 -3.28 2.54 -14.77
CA ASP A 109 -4.71 2.85 -14.85
C ASP A 109 -5.36 2.96 -13.47
N GLU A 110 -4.95 2.07 -12.55
CA GLU A 110 -5.48 2.03 -11.17
C GLU A 110 -5.06 3.27 -10.37
N LEU A 111 -3.88 3.84 -10.62
CA LEU A 111 -3.43 5.10 -10.02
C LEU A 111 -4.35 6.27 -10.39
N LEU A 112 -4.85 6.31 -11.62
CA LEU A 112 -5.77 7.36 -12.10
C LEU A 112 -7.23 7.09 -11.70
N ARG A 113 -7.59 5.82 -11.51
CA ARG A 113 -8.96 5.39 -11.17
C ARG A 113 -9.33 5.66 -9.73
N TYR A 114 -8.43 5.35 -8.80
CA TYR A 114 -8.74 5.43 -7.38
C TYR A 114 -8.38 6.78 -6.78
N THR A 115 -9.25 7.28 -5.89
CA THR A 115 -8.95 8.46 -5.07
C THR A 115 -7.64 8.28 -4.30
N LYS A 116 -6.72 9.20 -4.44
CA LYS A 116 -5.45 9.27 -3.69
C LYS A 116 -5.72 9.81 -2.30
N PHE A 117 -5.56 8.99 -1.27
CA PHE A 117 -5.65 9.42 0.11
C PHE A 117 -4.30 10.00 0.55
N ILE A 118 -4.33 11.16 1.19
CA ILE A 118 -3.15 11.91 1.60
C ILE A 118 -3.18 12.06 3.11
N GLY A 119 -2.19 11.53 3.79
CA GLY A 119 -1.95 11.70 5.24
C GLY A 119 -0.76 12.65 5.44
N PRO A 120 -1.00 13.94 5.69
CA PRO A 120 0.06 14.93 5.77
C PRO A 120 0.62 15.07 7.19
N ILE A 121 1.87 15.53 7.27
CA ILE A 121 2.47 15.99 8.54
C ILE A 121 1.80 17.29 9.02
N ASP A 122 1.49 18.18 8.08
CA ASP A 122 0.79 19.44 8.33
C ASP A 122 -0.11 19.83 7.14
N ALA A 123 -0.91 20.88 7.32
CA ALA A 123 -1.87 21.33 6.33
C ALA A 123 -1.22 21.83 5.03
N ALA A 124 -0.03 22.44 5.11
CA ALA A 124 0.68 22.95 3.93
C ALA A 124 1.18 21.82 3.05
N ALA A 125 1.79 20.78 3.65
CA ALA A 125 2.20 19.56 2.94
C ALA A 125 0.99 18.84 2.32
N GLY A 126 -0.15 18.80 3.02
CA GLY A 126 -1.38 18.21 2.50
C GLY A 126 -1.92 18.93 1.27
N SER A 127 -1.94 20.26 1.30
CA SER A 127 -2.38 21.09 0.17
C SER A 127 -1.44 20.95 -1.04
N ALA A 128 -0.13 21.00 -0.83
CA ALA A 128 0.87 20.81 -1.88
C ALA A 128 0.76 19.42 -2.54
N ALA A 129 0.55 18.37 -1.75
CA ALA A 129 0.36 17.03 -2.28
C ALA A 129 -0.95 16.91 -3.08
N ALA A 130 -2.04 17.52 -2.60
CA ALA A 130 -3.31 17.50 -3.31
C ALA A 130 -3.23 18.25 -4.66
N GLU A 131 -2.52 19.38 -4.71
CA GLU A 131 -2.24 20.11 -5.94
C GLU A 131 -1.41 19.26 -6.91
N HIS A 132 -0.32 18.66 -6.43
CA HIS A 132 0.52 17.78 -7.23
C HIS A 132 -0.28 16.63 -7.83
N PHE A 133 -0.97 15.82 -7.02
CA PHE A 133 -1.78 14.71 -7.54
C PHE A 133 -2.93 15.17 -8.45
N GLY A 134 -3.52 16.33 -8.18
CA GLY A 134 -4.52 16.94 -9.05
C GLY A 134 -3.95 17.27 -10.45
N SER A 135 -2.70 17.77 -10.53
CA SER A 135 -2.01 18.02 -11.80
C SER A 135 -1.72 16.74 -12.60
N LEU A 136 -1.65 15.59 -11.92
CA LEU A 136 -1.54 14.26 -12.55
C LEU A 136 -2.90 13.69 -13.00
N GLY A 137 -4.01 14.40 -12.79
CA GLY A 137 -5.36 13.93 -13.11
C GLY A 137 -5.99 13.01 -12.05
N MET A 138 -5.41 12.94 -10.86
CA MET A 138 -5.92 12.09 -9.78
C MET A 138 -6.92 12.83 -8.89
N SER A 139 -7.99 12.16 -8.49
CA SER A 139 -8.85 12.63 -7.39
C SER A 139 -8.13 12.43 -6.05
N THR A 140 -8.28 13.39 -5.12
CA THR A 140 -7.59 13.35 -3.84
C THR A 140 -8.54 13.48 -2.65
N LYS A 141 -8.12 12.92 -1.49
CA LYS A 141 -8.78 13.12 -0.19
C LYS A 141 -7.73 13.23 0.91
N ILE A 142 -7.68 14.37 1.57
CA ILE A 142 -6.77 14.61 2.69
C ILE A 142 -7.39 14.03 3.97
N LEU A 143 -6.61 13.23 4.70
CA LEU A 143 -6.92 12.72 6.04
C LEU A 143 -6.20 13.56 7.10
N ALA A 144 -6.50 13.31 8.37
CA ALA A 144 -6.00 14.13 9.48
C ALA A 144 -4.48 13.98 9.74
N SER A 145 -3.89 12.84 9.41
CA SER A 145 -2.47 12.57 9.70
C SER A 145 -1.91 11.46 8.83
N PRO A 146 -0.58 11.30 8.74
CA PRO A 146 0.03 10.18 8.05
C PRO A 146 -0.31 8.83 8.69
N GLU A 147 -0.41 8.76 10.02
CA GLU A 147 -0.79 7.53 10.73
C GLU A 147 -2.18 7.03 10.29
N ALA A 148 -3.10 7.93 9.97
CA ALA A 148 -4.41 7.56 9.47
C ALA A 148 -4.35 6.86 8.11
N THR A 149 -3.50 7.31 7.19
CA THR A 149 -3.31 6.65 5.89
C THR A 149 -2.47 5.39 5.97
N GLU A 150 -1.47 5.36 6.86
CA GLU A 150 -0.64 4.18 7.13
C GLU A 150 -1.51 3.04 7.67
N LEU A 151 -2.30 3.29 8.71
CA LEU A 151 -3.22 2.30 9.27
C LEU A 151 -4.32 1.91 8.28
N ALA A 152 -4.88 2.88 7.53
CA ALA A 152 -5.92 2.60 6.55
C ALA A 152 -5.43 1.62 5.46
N LYS A 153 -4.19 1.78 4.99
CA LYS A 153 -3.60 0.87 4.01
C LYS A 153 -3.42 -0.55 4.56
N LEU A 154 -2.89 -0.68 5.76
CA LEU A 154 -2.69 -1.98 6.41
C LEU A 154 -4.03 -2.67 6.72
N SER A 155 -5.01 -1.92 7.23
CA SER A 155 -6.34 -2.46 7.58
C SER A 155 -7.15 -2.89 6.36
N GLU A 156 -7.04 -2.20 5.21
CA GLU A 156 -7.71 -2.59 3.97
C GLU A 156 -7.29 -3.98 3.50
N THR A 157 -5.99 -4.23 3.45
CA THR A 157 -5.46 -5.53 3.03
C THR A 157 -5.71 -6.63 4.05
N THR A 158 -5.68 -6.30 5.34
CA THR A 158 -6.01 -7.24 6.42
C THR A 158 -7.49 -7.62 6.40
N TYR A 159 -8.40 -6.67 6.12
CA TYR A 159 -9.82 -6.98 5.95
C TYR A 159 -10.05 -8.00 4.81
N PHE A 160 -9.34 -7.84 3.69
CA PHE A 160 -9.35 -8.82 2.62
C PHE A 160 -8.90 -10.21 3.10
N ALA A 161 -7.82 -10.27 3.90
CA ALA A 161 -7.34 -11.51 4.48
C ALA A 161 -8.35 -12.16 5.44
N VAL A 162 -9.07 -11.37 6.26
CA VAL A 162 -10.14 -11.87 7.14
C VAL A 162 -11.22 -12.58 6.34
N MET A 163 -11.65 -11.99 5.22
CA MET A 163 -12.69 -12.58 4.38
C MET A 163 -12.25 -13.91 3.75
N ILE A 164 -10.99 -13.98 3.29
CA ILE A 164 -10.45 -15.24 2.77
C ILE A 164 -10.32 -16.27 3.90
N ALA A 165 -9.80 -15.89 5.07
CA ALA A 165 -9.67 -16.79 6.20
C ALA A 165 -11.04 -17.33 6.68
N TRP A 166 -12.08 -16.50 6.63
CA TRP A 166 -13.44 -16.95 6.90
C TRP A 166 -13.93 -17.96 5.85
N ALA A 167 -13.70 -17.72 4.58
CA ALA A 167 -14.03 -18.66 3.51
C ALA A 167 -13.33 -20.02 3.72
N GLN A 168 -12.04 -20.00 4.08
CA GLN A 168 -11.28 -21.21 4.43
C GLN A 168 -11.87 -21.94 5.64
N GLU A 169 -12.35 -21.21 6.67
CA GLU A 169 -13.00 -21.85 7.83
C GLU A 169 -14.32 -22.50 7.46
N VAL A 170 -15.16 -21.83 6.68
CA VAL A 170 -16.43 -22.38 6.18
C VAL A 170 -16.20 -23.64 5.33
N GLU A 171 -15.18 -23.62 4.46
CA GLU A 171 -14.80 -24.79 3.67
C GLU A 171 -14.45 -25.99 4.59
N ARG A 172 -13.64 -25.77 5.65
CA ARG A 172 -13.31 -26.84 6.62
C ARG A 172 -14.55 -27.38 7.34
N LEU A 173 -15.54 -26.51 7.61
CA LEU A 173 -16.80 -26.92 8.22
C LEU A 173 -17.63 -27.77 7.25
N CYS A 174 -17.74 -27.35 5.98
CA CYS A 174 -18.44 -28.08 4.95
C CYS A 174 -17.88 -29.51 4.78
N ASP A 175 -16.55 -29.63 4.72
CA ASP A 175 -15.88 -30.95 4.63
C ASP A 175 -16.19 -31.87 5.81
N ARG A 176 -16.18 -31.32 7.02
CA ARG A 176 -16.50 -32.13 8.22
C ARG A 176 -17.94 -32.64 8.24
N ILE A 177 -18.86 -31.88 7.64
CA ILE A 177 -20.30 -32.18 7.60
C ILE A 177 -20.65 -32.99 6.34
N GLY A 178 -19.86 -32.90 5.29
CA GLY A 178 -20.07 -33.55 4.00
C GLY A 178 -21.06 -32.80 3.09
N VAL A 179 -20.99 -31.46 3.10
CA VAL A 179 -21.80 -30.57 2.25
C VAL A 179 -20.92 -29.74 1.34
N ASP A 180 -21.48 -29.29 0.22
CA ASP A 180 -20.76 -28.48 -0.76
C ASP A 180 -20.59 -27.03 -0.29
N TYR A 181 -19.37 -26.47 -0.46
CA TYR A 181 -19.05 -25.09 -0.05
C TYR A 181 -19.89 -24.07 -0.82
N ASP A 182 -19.98 -24.18 -2.14
CA ASP A 182 -20.69 -23.21 -2.98
C ASP A 182 -22.18 -23.22 -2.69
N GLU A 183 -22.76 -24.39 -2.36
CA GLU A 183 -24.13 -24.50 -1.92
C GLU A 183 -24.38 -23.76 -0.61
N VAL A 184 -23.50 -23.93 0.38
CA VAL A 184 -23.61 -23.28 1.70
C VAL A 184 -23.48 -21.77 1.60
N VAL A 185 -22.49 -21.24 0.83
CA VAL A 185 -22.27 -19.80 0.73
C VAL A 185 -23.24 -19.11 -0.25
N SER A 186 -24.01 -19.86 -1.04
CA SER A 186 -24.99 -19.28 -1.97
C SER A 186 -26.01 -18.39 -1.26
N ILE A 187 -26.36 -18.71 0.00
CA ILE A 187 -27.29 -17.92 0.81
C ILE A 187 -26.79 -16.47 1.06
N TYR A 188 -25.48 -16.23 0.98
CA TYR A 188 -24.93 -14.89 1.17
C TYR A 188 -25.32 -13.91 0.06
N GLU A 189 -25.68 -14.41 -1.12
CA GLU A 189 -26.12 -13.59 -2.25
C GLU A 189 -27.49 -12.96 -2.04
N GLU A 190 -28.31 -13.56 -1.16
CA GLU A 190 -29.64 -13.10 -0.82
C GLU A 190 -29.68 -12.08 0.33
N ILE A 191 -28.50 -11.74 0.88
CA ILE A 191 -28.39 -10.88 2.07
C ILE A 191 -27.88 -9.49 1.70
N ASP A 192 -28.73 -8.49 1.71
CA ASP A 192 -28.47 -7.11 1.25
C ASP A 192 -27.33 -6.40 1.99
N PHE A 193 -27.10 -6.71 3.26
CA PHE A 193 -26.09 -6.06 4.08
C PHE A 193 -24.71 -6.74 4.05
N PHE A 194 -24.59 -7.86 3.33
CA PHE A 194 -23.28 -8.47 3.12
C PHE A 194 -22.55 -7.83 1.93
N PRO A 195 -21.19 -7.84 1.94
CA PRO A 195 -20.44 -7.50 0.76
C PRO A 195 -20.90 -8.38 -0.43
N SER A 196 -21.11 -7.77 -1.58
CA SER A 196 -21.56 -8.45 -2.80
C SER A 196 -20.52 -9.41 -3.41
N VAL A 197 -19.35 -9.53 -2.80
CA VAL A 197 -18.26 -10.37 -3.30
C VAL A 197 -18.10 -11.59 -2.42
N LYS A 198 -18.26 -12.78 -3.01
CA LYS A 198 -17.85 -14.03 -2.39
C LYS A 198 -16.34 -14.19 -2.48
N TYR A 199 -15.74 -14.69 -1.42
CA TYR A 199 -14.33 -15.05 -1.43
C TYR A 199 -14.17 -16.56 -1.50
N PHE A 200 -13.30 -17.02 -2.39
CA PHE A 200 -12.95 -18.42 -2.46
C PHE A 200 -11.97 -18.77 -1.35
N PRO A 201 -12.04 -19.98 -0.77
CA PRO A 201 -11.17 -20.45 0.30
C PRO A 201 -9.79 -20.86 -0.24
N GLY A 202 -9.18 -20.02 -1.06
CA GLY A 202 -7.84 -20.24 -1.61
C GLY A 202 -6.72 -19.89 -0.62
N VAL A 203 -5.50 -20.28 -0.96
CA VAL A 203 -4.31 -19.86 -0.19
C VAL A 203 -4.12 -18.35 -0.29
N ILE A 204 -3.94 -17.70 0.86
CA ILE A 204 -3.54 -16.30 0.93
C ILE A 204 -2.05 -16.22 0.55
N GLY A 205 -1.76 -15.71 -0.64
CA GLY A 205 -0.41 -15.55 -1.16
C GLY A 205 -0.14 -14.13 -1.66
N GLY A 206 0.97 -13.96 -2.38
CA GLY A 206 1.37 -12.71 -2.99
C GLY A 206 2.07 -11.74 -2.04
N HIS A 207 2.45 -10.56 -2.58
CA HIS A 207 3.34 -9.59 -1.92
C HIS A 207 2.63 -8.61 -0.98
N CYS A 208 1.30 -8.61 -0.91
CA CYS A 208 0.58 -7.53 -0.25
C CYS A 208 -0.06 -7.95 1.07
N VAL A 209 -0.72 -9.12 1.12
CA VAL A 209 -1.59 -9.45 2.25
C VAL A 209 -0.80 -9.92 3.47
N LEU A 210 0.00 -10.98 3.33
CA LEU A 210 0.78 -11.51 4.45
C LEU A 210 1.84 -10.55 4.96
N PRO A 211 2.61 -9.85 4.12
CA PRO A 211 3.55 -8.82 4.58
C PRO A 211 2.87 -7.69 5.35
N ASN A 212 1.68 -7.24 4.91
CA ASN A 212 0.95 -6.20 5.62
C ASN A 212 0.40 -6.67 6.98
N ILE A 213 0.02 -7.94 7.10
CA ILE A 213 -0.33 -8.56 8.39
C ILE A 213 0.89 -8.56 9.32
N GLU A 214 2.06 -8.93 8.81
CA GLU A 214 3.31 -8.91 9.57
C GLU A 214 3.67 -7.51 10.07
N ILE A 215 3.51 -6.49 9.24
CA ILE A 215 3.69 -5.09 9.64
C ILE A 215 2.72 -4.71 10.77
N LEU A 216 1.45 -5.13 10.69
CA LEU A 216 0.45 -4.86 11.73
C LEU A 216 0.76 -5.60 13.05
N GLU A 217 1.30 -6.81 12.99
CA GLU A 217 1.71 -7.57 14.18
C GLU A 217 2.81 -6.85 14.99
N HIS A 218 3.61 -5.99 14.35
CA HIS A 218 4.55 -5.12 15.08
C HIS A 218 3.86 -3.94 15.78
N VAL A 219 2.63 -3.61 15.38
CA VAL A 219 1.83 -2.54 16.03
C VAL A 219 1.03 -3.09 17.22
N ASP A 220 0.44 -4.28 17.06
CA ASP A 220 -0.38 -4.91 18.10
C ASP A 220 -0.39 -6.43 17.97
N ASP A 221 -0.29 -7.13 19.11
CA ASP A 221 -0.36 -8.60 19.21
C ASP A 221 -1.81 -9.09 19.13
N SER A 222 -2.46 -8.87 18.00
CA SER A 222 -3.87 -9.14 17.79
C SER A 222 -4.17 -10.64 17.57
N PRO A 223 -5.12 -11.24 18.33
CA PRO A 223 -5.56 -12.61 18.10
C PRO A 223 -6.14 -12.87 16.71
N ILE A 224 -6.77 -11.88 16.08
CA ILE A 224 -7.34 -12.01 14.73
C ILE A 224 -6.25 -12.16 13.66
N LEU A 225 -5.12 -11.44 13.80
CA LEU A 225 -3.99 -11.56 12.89
C LEU A 225 -3.38 -12.96 12.96
N LYS A 226 -3.20 -13.48 14.18
CA LYS A 226 -2.76 -14.87 14.41
C LYS A 226 -3.73 -15.90 13.83
N ALA A 227 -5.04 -15.67 13.96
CA ALA A 227 -6.06 -16.57 13.41
C ALA A 227 -6.02 -16.61 11.87
N ILE A 228 -5.78 -15.47 11.19
CA ILE A 228 -5.61 -15.42 9.73
C ILE A 228 -4.40 -16.25 9.32
N ARG A 229 -3.25 -16.07 9.97
CA ARG A 229 -2.03 -16.86 9.68
C ARG A 229 -2.24 -18.34 9.90
N TRP A 230 -2.87 -18.70 11.03
CA TRP A 230 -3.18 -20.10 11.32
C TRP A 230 -4.11 -20.71 10.25
N SER A 231 -5.17 -20.00 9.89
CA SER A 231 -6.11 -20.46 8.86
C SER A 231 -5.42 -20.70 7.52
N ASN A 232 -4.55 -19.77 7.12
CA ASN A 232 -3.81 -19.89 5.87
C ASN A 232 -2.79 -21.06 5.91
N ALA A 233 -2.10 -21.28 7.01
CA ALA A 233 -1.18 -22.39 7.18
C ALA A 233 -1.93 -23.74 7.06
N ALA A 234 -3.08 -23.87 7.70
CA ALA A 234 -3.92 -25.07 7.61
C ALA A 234 -4.40 -25.34 6.17
N LYS A 235 -4.71 -24.27 5.40
CA LYS A 235 -5.08 -24.38 3.98
C LYS A 235 -3.91 -24.88 3.12
N ILE A 236 -2.71 -24.34 3.30
CA ILE A 236 -1.50 -24.78 2.59
C ILE A 236 -1.20 -26.25 2.85
N GLU A 237 -1.26 -26.68 4.13
CA GLU A 237 -1.02 -28.08 4.51
C GLU A 237 -2.01 -29.03 3.82
N ARG A 238 -3.29 -28.64 3.78
CA ARG A 238 -4.33 -29.41 3.13
C ARG A 238 -4.09 -29.55 1.61
N GLU A 239 -3.85 -28.44 0.91
CA GLU A 239 -3.60 -28.48 -0.54
C GLU A 239 -2.34 -29.31 -0.90
N ALA A 240 -1.32 -29.29 -0.03
CA ALA A 240 -0.14 -30.11 -0.19
C ALA A 240 -0.41 -31.62 0.03
N ALA A 241 -1.42 -31.98 0.84
CA ALA A 241 -1.81 -33.36 1.06
C ALA A 241 -2.69 -33.95 -0.05
N ASP A 242 -3.42 -33.07 -0.78
CA ASP A 242 -4.31 -33.43 -1.88
C ASP A 242 -3.58 -33.47 -3.26
N SER A 243 -2.28 -33.09 -3.32
CA SER A 243 -1.42 -33.04 -4.52
C SER A 243 -0.52 -34.25 -4.63
#